data_d63d2b6f350adb4dfd268c690d1cada0
#
_entry.id   d63d2b6f350adb4dfd268c690d1cada0
#
_cell.length_a   1.000
_cell.length_b   1.000
_cell.length_c   1.000
_cell.angle_alpha   90.00
_cell.angle_beta   90.00
_cell.angle_gamma   90.00
#
_symmetry.space_group_name_H-M   'P 1'
#
loop_
_entity.id
_entity.type
_entity.pdbx_description
1 polymer ?
#
loop_
_entity_poly.entity_id
_entity_poly.type
_entity_poly.pdbx_seq_one_letter_code
_entity_poly.pdbx_strand_id
1 'polypeptide(L)'
;MNPVEHFKIESVGRAFTPYEEIKILNPEKVITKKGFEDVGEIAVKGPMVMQGYYNMPEETKAMFTEDGFLKTGDLGSIDKEGYIKLCGRAKNLIVTSGGKNVYPEEIEDAFQLYDEIQQITVRGYYADEEKTSEEIEALIYPSDDLYRTLGCERNNEFVQDEVLEAIQKIVSKVNKNFQAYSQISKITLLKEPLEMTTSQKVKRNFVAKTY
;
A
#
# COMPACT_ATOMS: atom_id res chain seq x y z
N MET A 1 -3.73 19.12 7.78
CA MET A 1 -5.13 19.11 8.27
C MET A 1 -6.08 19.34 7.12
N ASN A 2 -7.21 18.62 7.07
CA ASN A 2 -8.23 18.84 6.03
C ASN A 2 -9.23 19.91 6.55
N PRO A 3 -9.26 21.12 5.98
CA PRO A 3 -10.14 22.20 6.48
C PRO A 3 -11.61 21.83 6.29
N VAL A 4 -12.45 22.14 7.26
CA VAL A 4 -13.91 21.82 7.21
C VAL A 4 -14.61 22.47 6.02
N GLU A 5 -14.26 23.73 5.73
CA GLU A 5 -14.86 24.51 4.63
C GLU A 5 -14.32 24.16 3.24
N HIS A 6 -13.14 23.52 3.18
CA HIS A 6 -12.45 23.14 1.94
C HIS A 6 -11.95 21.71 2.02
N PHE A 7 -12.84 20.81 2.43
CA PHE A 7 -12.53 19.40 2.51
C PHE A 7 -12.27 18.80 1.12
N LYS A 8 -11.15 18.07 0.98
CA LYS A 8 -10.80 17.39 -0.26
C LYS A 8 -10.75 15.87 -0.03
N ILE A 9 -11.60 15.14 -0.72
CA ILE A 9 -11.63 13.67 -0.69
C ILE A 9 -10.29 13.12 -1.18
N GLU A 10 -9.85 11.97 -0.67
CA GLU A 10 -8.58 11.31 -0.97
C GLU A 10 -7.34 12.10 -0.53
N SER A 11 -7.49 13.13 0.31
CA SER A 11 -6.38 13.91 0.84
C SER A 11 -6.32 13.84 2.36
N VAL A 12 -5.11 13.83 2.90
CA VAL A 12 -4.88 14.00 4.34
C VAL A 12 -4.90 15.48 4.77
N GLY A 13 -5.14 16.37 3.83
CA GLY A 13 -5.22 17.80 4.06
C GLY A 13 -3.98 18.56 3.63
N ARG A 14 -3.79 19.77 4.20
CA ARG A 14 -2.68 20.69 3.90
C ARG A 14 -1.81 20.90 5.14
N ALA A 15 -0.58 21.37 4.93
CA ALA A 15 0.27 21.85 6.00
C ALA A 15 -0.42 22.96 6.82
N PHE A 16 -0.18 22.97 8.12
CA PHE A 16 -0.68 24.02 9.01
C PHE A 16 0.34 25.17 9.04
N THR A 17 0.32 25.96 7.98
CA THR A 17 1.19 27.12 7.83
C THR A 17 0.81 28.25 8.84
N PRO A 18 1.77 29.01 9.40
CA PRO A 18 3.20 29.02 9.07
C PRO A 18 4.06 28.02 9.88
N TYR A 19 3.48 27.09 10.60
CA TYR A 19 4.18 26.25 11.56
C TYR A 19 4.74 24.95 10.97
N GLU A 20 4.23 24.53 9.82
CA GLU A 20 4.64 23.30 9.14
C GLU A 20 5.14 23.59 7.73
N GLU A 21 6.26 22.97 7.39
CA GLU A 21 6.76 22.89 6.02
C GLU A 21 6.73 21.44 5.56
N ILE A 22 6.24 21.21 4.34
CA ILE A 22 6.15 19.87 3.74
C ILE A 22 6.75 19.95 2.35
N LYS A 23 7.58 18.96 2.01
CA LYS A 23 8.12 18.80 0.65
C LYS A 23 8.12 17.35 0.22
N ILE A 24 8.19 17.14 -1.08
CA ILE A 24 8.37 15.81 -1.70
C ILE A 24 9.84 15.63 -2.04
N LEU A 25 10.45 14.55 -1.55
CA LEU A 25 11.83 14.18 -1.84
C LEU A 25 11.85 13.29 -3.09
N ASN A 26 12.81 13.56 -3.99
CA ASN A 26 13.06 12.75 -5.20
C ASN A 26 11.77 12.42 -5.98
N PRO A 27 10.97 13.44 -6.38
CA PRO A 27 9.69 13.18 -7.03
C PRO A 27 9.88 12.48 -8.38
N GLU A 28 9.08 11.44 -8.63
CA GLU A 28 8.98 10.76 -9.90
C GLU A 28 7.61 11.00 -10.52
N LYS A 29 7.55 11.11 -11.86
CA LYS A 29 6.29 11.27 -12.57
C LYS A 29 5.54 9.96 -12.67
N VAL A 30 4.44 9.86 -11.96
CA VAL A 30 3.55 8.71 -11.93
C VAL A 30 2.27 9.01 -12.71
N ILE A 31 1.80 8.04 -13.50
CA ILE A 31 0.53 8.15 -14.21
C ILE A 31 -0.59 7.77 -13.25
N THR A 32 -1.46 8.71 -12.96
CA THR A 32 -2.66 8.51 -12.13
C THR A 32 -3.93 8.60 -12.98
N LYS A 33 -5.08 8.26 -12.40
CA LYS A 33 -6.38 8.45 -13.06
C LYS A 33 -6.67 9.90 -13.47
N LYS A 34 -5.98 10.88 -12.84
CA LYS A 34 -6.15 12.33 -13.09
C LYS A 34 -5.04 12.93 -13.99
N GLY A 35 -4.11 12.08 -14.46
CA GLY A 35 -2.96 12.51 -15.26
C GLY A 35 -1.62 12.20 -14.61
N PHE A 36 -0.60 13.02 -14.88
CA PHE A 36 0.71 12.86 -14.27
C PHE A 36 0.77 13.60 -12.93
N GLU A 37 1.23 12.94 -11.89
CA GLU A 37 1.53 13.51 -10.58
C GLU A 37 3.00 13.27 -10.24
N ASP A 38 3.63 14.22 -9.55
CA ASP A 38 4.97 14.06 -9.01
C ASP A 38 4.84 13.38 -7.63
N VAL A 39 5.18 12.10 -7.56
CA VAL A 39 5.11 11.28 -6.33
C VAL A 39 6.51 11.03 -5.81
N GLY A 40 6.71 11.21 -4.52
CA GLY A 40 7.97 10.93 -3.84
C GLY A 40 7.78 10.83 -2.33
N GLU A 41 8.87 10.68 -1.59
CA GLU A 41 8.79 10.60 -0.13
C GLU A 41 8.42 11.95 0.48
N ILE A 42 7.40 11.93 1.32
CA ILE A 42 6.95 13.10 2.06
C ILE A 42 7.93 13.39 3.19
N ALA A 43 8.43 14.60 3.24
CA ALA A 43 9.28 15.09 4.32
C ALA A 43 8.64 16.32 4.98
N VAL A 44 8.70 16.37 6.31
CA VAL A 44 8.03 17.38 7.13
C VAL A 44 9.03 18.09 8.05
N LYS A 45 8.78 19.38 8.29
CA LYS A 45 9.56 20.20 9.21
C LYS A 45 8.62 21.10 9.99
N GLY A 46 8.90 21.26 11.28
CA GLY A 46 8.11 22.12 12.15
C GLY A 46 8.27 21.77 13.63
N PRO A 47 7.70 22.57 14.53
CA PRO A 47 7.87 22.39 15.99
C PRO A 47 7.25 21.11 16.53
N MET A 48 6.36 20.44 15.77
CA MET A 48 5.74 19.15 16.14
C MET A 48 6.63 17.95 15.80
N VAL A 49 7.69 18.14 15.02
CA VAL A 49 8.61 17.06 14.63
C VAL A 49 9.49 16.69 15.81
N MET A 50 9.70 15.38 16.03
CA MET A 50 10.57 14.87 17.10
C MET A 50 11.99 15.41 16.97
N GLN A 51 12.68 15.55 18.08
CA GLN A 51 14.11 15.90 18.09
C GLN A 51 15.02 14.72 17.71
N GLY A 52 14.53 13.49 17.89
CA GLY A 52 15.25 12.27 17.56
C GLY A 52 14.80 11.06 18.37
N TYR A 53 15.41 9.93 18.08
CA TYR A 53 15.21 8.69 18.85
C TYR A 53 16.09 8.69 20.10
N TYR A 54 15.54 8.24 21.23
CA TYR A 54 16.26 8.18 22.49
C TYR A 54 17.46 7.24 22.41
N ASN A 55 18.66 7.74 22.71
CA ASN A 55 19.94 7.02 22.65
C ASN A 55 20.28 6.39 21.27
N MET A 56 19.74 6.91 20.17
CA MET A 56 19.95 6.42 18.81
C MET A 56 20.32 7.57 17.86
N PRO A 57 21.54 8.13 17.96
CA PRO A 57 21.94 9.29 17.17
C PRO A 57 22.11 8.99 15.67
N GLU A 58 22.60 7.80 15.32
CA GLU A 58 22.81 7.43 13.91
C GLU A 58 21.48 7.20 13.21
N GLU A 59 20.55 6.49 13.85
CA GLU A 59 19.18 6.29 13.34
C GLU A 59 18.46 7.64 13.23
N THR A 60 18.64 8.51 14.20
CA THR A 60 18.08 9.87 14.16
C THR A 60 18.60 10.63 12.95
N LYS A 61 19.93 10.63 12.75
CA LYS A 61 20.55 11.31 11.61
C LYS A 61 20.04 10.77 10.26
N ALA A 62 19.86 9.45 10.17
CA ALA A 62 19.35 8.80 8.95
C ALA A 62 17.91 9.22 8.60
N MET A 63 17.11 9.61 9.61
CA MET A 63 15.71 10.05 9.41
C MET A 63 15.56 11.50 8.97
N PHE A 64 16.60 12.31 9.08
CA PHE A 64 16.53 13.72 8.68
C PHE A 64 17.30 13.98 7.37
N THR A 65 16.81 14.93 6.60
CA THR A 65 17.55 15.51 5.49
C THR A 65 18.58 16.52 6.01
N GLU A 66 19.56 16.88 5.18
CA GLU A 66 20.59 17.87 5.56
C GLU A 66 20.01 19.24 5.95
N ASP A 67 18.88 19.63 5.35
CA ASP A 67 18.16 20.87 5.63
C ASP A 67 17.10 20.73 6.75
N GLY A 68 17.11 19.59 7.46
CA GLY A 68 16.37 19.37 8.71
C GLY A 68 14.92 18.96 8.56
N PHE A 69 14.51 18.37 7.42
CA PHE A 69 13.20 17.74 7.28
C PHE A 69 13.26 16.29 7.73
N LEU A 70 12.26 15.87 8.51
CA LEU A 70 12.04 14.48 8.87
C LEU A 70 11.46 13.73 7.66
N LYS A 71 12.12 12.65 7.25
CA LYS A 71 11.62 11.68 6.28
C LYS A 71 10.54 10.83 6.94
N THR A 72 9.31 10.84 6.40
CA THR A 72 8.18 10.13 7.02
C THR A 72 8.13 8.66 6.65
N GLY A 73 8.81 8.27 5.57
CA GLY A 73 8.67 6.95 4.96
C GLY A 73 7.36 6.78 4.20
N ASP A 74 6.50 7.79 4.15
CA ASP A 74 5.27 7.80 3.35
C ASP A 74 5.55 8.39 1.97
N LEU A 75 5.01 7.75 0.94
CA LEU A 75 5.03 8.25 -0.44
C LEU A 75 3.73 8.99 -0.75
N GLY A 76 3.84 10.07 -1.52
CA GLY A 76 2.67 10.85 -1.89
C GLY A 76 2.99 11.99 -2.83
N SER A 77 1.95 12.76 -3.15
CA SER A 77 2.01 13.95 -3.99
C SER A 77 1.41 15.15 -3.27
N ILE A 78 1.78 16.35 -3.72
CA ILE A 78 1.18 17.61 -3.27
C ILE A 78 0.58 18.28 -4.50
N ASP A 79 -0.71 18.59 -4.44
CA ASP A 79 -1.37 19.29 -5.54
C ASP A 79 -1.11 20.81 -5.53
N LYS A 80 -1.61 21.49 -6.56
CA LYS A 80 -1.43 22.95 -6.73
C LYS A 80 -2.06 23.79 -5.61
N GLU A 81 -3.00 23.21 -4.87
CA GLU A 81 -3.68 23.85 -3.75
C GLU A 81 -3.01 23.51 -2.41
N GLY A 82 -1.93 22.70 -2.43
CA GLY A 82 -1.17 22.26 -1.27
C GLY A 82 -1.77 21.08 -0.52
N TYR A 83 -2.75 20.37 -1.11
CA TYR A 83 -3.29 19.15 -0.51
C TYR A 83 -2.38 17.98 -0.77
N ILE A 84 -2.19 17.17 0.27
CA ILE A 84 -1.32 16.00 0.27
C ILE A 84 -2.17 14.76 0.05
N LYS A 85 -1.80 13.97 -0.95
CA LYS A 85 -2.34 12.64 -1.22
C LYS A 85 -1.28 11.59 -0.90
N LEU A 86 -1.63 10.60 -0.07
CA LEU A 86 -0.77 9.47 0.22
C LEU A 86 -0.97 8.38 -0.85
N CYS A 87 0.12 7.74 -1.27
CA CYS A 87 0.12 6.65 -2.24
C CYS A 87 0.54 5.32 -1.59
N GLY A 88 1.41 5.36 -0.58
CA GLY A 88 1.91 4.16 0.10
C GLY A 88 3.12 4.42 0.98
N ARG A 89 3.88 3.36 1.26
CA ARG A 89 5.12 3.40 2.04
C ARG A 89 6.34 3.16 1.16
N ALA A 90 7.40 3.95 1.33
CA ALA A 90 8.64 3.80 0.58
C ALA A 90 9.23 2.37 0.67
N LYS A 91 9.19 1.75 1.85
CA LYS A 91 9.68 0.39 2.08
C LYS A 91 8.81 -0.73 1.48
N ASN A 92 7.58 -0.43 1.07
CA ASN A 92 6.66 -1.39 0.49
C ASN A 92 6.60 -1.27 -1.04
N LEU A 93 7.27 -0.26 -1.60
CA LEU A 93 7.27 0.01 -3.03
C LEU A 93 7.77 -1.22 -3.80
N ILE A 94 7.00 -1.65 -4.78
CA ILE A 94 7.37 -2.73 -5.70
C ILE A 94 7.94 -2.09 -6.97
N VAL A 95 9.12 -2.55 -7.39
CA VAL A 95 9.75 -2.07 -8.62
C VAL A 95 9.72 -3.19 -9.67
N THR A 96 8.85 -3.05 -10.66
CA THR A 96 8.65 -4.05 -11.71
C THR A 96 9.75 -4.02 -12.76
N SER A 97 9.78 -5.02 -13.66
CA SER A 97 10.81 -5.21 -14.71
C SER A 97 11.04 -3.99 -15.61
N GLY A 98 10.03 -3.15 -15.77
CA GLY A 98 10.15 -1.91 -16.54
C GLY A 98 10.62 -0.70 -15.72
N GLY A 99 11.12 -0.90 -14.49
CA GLY A 99 11.46 0.20 -13.57
C GLY A 99 10.25 1.02 -13.16
N LYS A 100 9.04 0.42 -13.20
CA LYS A 100 7.81 1.10 -12.81
C LYS A 100 7.52 0.87 -11.34
N ASN A 101 7.22 1.95 -10.65
CA ASN A 101 6.82 1.95 -9.26
C ASN A 101 5.35 1.53 -9.13
N VAL A 102 5.10 0.52 -8.29
CA VAL A 102 3.77 0.05 -7.94
C VAL A 102 3.58 0.17 -6.44
N TYR A 103 2.48 0.79 -6.05
CA TYR A 103 2.12 1.03 -4.66
C TYR A 103 1.12 -0.04 -4.22
N PRO A 104 1.54 -1.01 -3.38
CA PRO A 104 0.66 -2.11 -2.94
C PRO A 104 -0.62 -1.63 -2.30
N GLU A 105 -0.55 -0.55 -1.54
CA GLU A 105 -1.67 0.03 -0.82
C GLU A 105 -2.79 0.49 -1.78
N GLU A 106 -2.45 1.04 -2.96
CA GLU A 106 -3.45 1.43 -3.97
C GLU A 106 -4.20 0.22 -4.55
N ILE A 107 -3.50 -0.91 -4.67
CA ILE A 107 -4.12 -2.16 -5.13
C ILE A 107 -5.00 -2.73 -4.02
N GLU A 108 -4.51 -2.80 -2.78
CA GLU A 108 -5.25 -3.29 -1.61
C GLU A 108 -6.55 -2.50 -1.39
N ASP A 109 -6.51 -1.18 -1.53
CA ASP A 109 -7.67 -0.29 -1.39
C ASP A 109 -8.79 -0.60 -2.40
N ALA A 110 -8.44 -1.08 -3.60
CA ALA A 110 -9.42 -1.45 -4.61
C ALA A 110 -10.26 -2.69 -4.24
N PHE A 111 -9.83 -3.45 -3.24
CA PHE A 111 -10.54 -4.63 -2.75
C PHE A 111 -11.45 -4.37 -1.54
N GLN A 112 -11.42 -3.18 -0.94
CA GLN A 112 -12.18 -2.85 0.29
C GLN A 112 -13.70 -2.98 0.13
N LEU A 113 -14.22 -2.98 -1.09
CA LEU A 113 -15.66 -3.09 -1.38
C LEU A 113 -16.12 -4.54 -1.68
N TYR A 114 -15.22 -5.52 -1.54
CA TYR A 114 -15.53 -6.92 -1.82
C TYR A 114 -15.64 -7.71 -0.51
N ASP A 115 -16.89 -7.99 -0.10
CA ASP A 115 -17.21 -8.71 1.14
C ASP A 115 -16.68 -10.16 1.14
N GLU A 116 -16.33 -10.69 -0.03
CA GLU A 116 -15.74 -12.03 -0.18
C GLU A 116 -14.29 -12.10 0.31
N ILE A 117 -13.64 -10.95 0.50
CA ILE A 117 -12.24 -10.83 0.92
C ILE A 117 -12.20 -10.20 2.31
N GLN A 118 -11.83 -10.99 3.33
CA GLN A 118 -11.72 -10.46 4.70
C GLN A 118 -10.43 -9.69 4.91
N GLN A 119 -9.32 -10.18 4.34
CA GLN A 119 -8.02 -9.50 4.40
C GLN A 119 -7.25 -9.73 3.11
N ILE A 120 -6.50 -8.72 2.71
CA ILE A 120 -5.58 -8.77 1.57
C ILE A 120 -4.28 -8.06 1.93
N THR A 121 -3.17 -8.58 1.45
CA THR A 121 -1.93 -7.83 1.36
C THR A 121 -1.25 -8.13 0.03
N VAL A 122 -0.71 -7.09 -0.57
CA VAL A 122 -0.02 -7.15 -1.85
C VAL A 122 1.47 -6.97 -1.64
N ARG A 123 2.28 -7.78 -2.34
CA ARG A 123 3.74 -7.71 -2.27
C ARG A 123 4.38 -8.01 -3.61
N GLY A 124 5.62 -7.57 -3.78
CA GLY A 124 6.47 -8.04 -4.86
C GLY A 124 6.97 -9.46 -4.59
N TYR A 125 7.09 -10.25 -5.64
CA TYR A 125 7.78 -11.53 -5.61
C TYR A 125 8.61 -11.71 -6.88
N TYR A 126 9.66 -12.49 -6.80
CA TYR A 126 10.49 -12.80 -7.96
C TYR A 126 9.99 -14.10 -8.59
N ALA A 127 9.56 -14.01 -9.86
CA ALA A 127 9.05 -15.17 -10.61
C ALA A 127 10.18 -16.03 -11.17
N ASP A 128 11.38 -15.47 -11.31
CA ASP A 128 12.59 -16.12 -11.83
C ASP A 128 13.67 -16.29 -10.74
N GLU A 129 14.55 -17.28 -10.94
CA GLU A 129 15.69 -17.52 -10.03
C GLU A 129 16.75 -16.41 -10.14
N GLU A 130 16.79 -15.68 -11.24
CA GLU A 130 17.76 -14.60 -11.50
C GLU A 130 17.37 -13.31 -10.77
N LYS A 131 16.16 -13.23 -10.20
CA LYS A 131 15.64 -12.08 -9.44
C LYS A 131 15.77 -10.75 -10.19
N THR A 132 15.50 -10.80 -11.49
CA THR A 132 15.67 -9.64 -12.37
C THR A 132 14.56 -8.63 -12.24
N SER A 133 13.36 -9.07 -11.82
CA SER A 133 12.20 -8.19 -11.66
C SER A 133 11.21 -8.73 -10.67
N GLU A 134 10.53 -7.82 -9.99
CA GLU A 134 9.39 -8.16 -9.15
C GLU A 134 8.10 -8.22 -9.97
N GLU A 135 7.31 -9.26 -9.72
CA GLU A 135 5.91 -9.37 -10.10
C GLU A 135 5.01 -9.17 -8.87
N ILE A 136 3.71 -9.06 -9.08
CA ILE A 136 2.77 -8.69 -8.02
C ILE A 136 1.99 -9.91 -7.55
N GLU A 137 2.15 -10.26 -6.27
CA GLU A 137 1.40 -11.31 -5.59
C GLU A 137 0.41 -10.72 -4.60
N ALA A 138 -0.84 -11.20 -4.63
CA ALA A 138 -1.83 -10.95 -3.59
C ALA A 138 -1.95 -12.15 -2.66
N LEU A 139 -1.74 -11.92 -1.37
CA LEU A 139 -2.02 -12.85 -0.29
C LEU A 139 -3.41 -12.53 0.24
N ILE A 140 -4.36 -13.44 0.08
CA ILE A 140 -5.78 -13.21 0.36
C ILE A 140 -6.28 -14.19 1.40
N TYR A 141 -6.89 -13.66 2.47
CA TYR A 141 -7.66 -14.42 3.42
C TYR A 141 -9.15 -14.23 3.08
N PRO A 142 -9.81 -15.29 2.55
CA PRO A 142 -11.22 -15.20 2.15
C PRO A 142 -12.13 -14.99 3.37
N SER A 143 -13.27 -14.34 3.17
CA SER A 143 -14.27 -14.16 4.23
C SER A 143 -15.09 -15.41 4.48
N ASP A 144 -15.72 -15.50 5.66
CA ASP A 144 -16.67 -16.58 5.97
C ASP A 144 -17.93 -16.48 5.10
N ASP A 145 -18.28 -15.30 4.63
CA ASP A 145 -19.42 -15.08 3.74
C ASP A 145 -19.19 -15.70 2.36
N LEU A 146 -17.96 -15.69 1.85
CA LEU A 146 -17.63 -16.42 0.62
C LEU A 146 -17.88 -17.92 0.77
N TYR A 147 -17.39 -18.53 1.87
CA TYR A 147 -17.59 -19.97 2.13
C TYR A 147 -19.06 -20.32 2.28
N ARG A 148 -19.86 -19.48 2.96
CA ARG A 148 -21.33 -19.67 3.05
C ARG A 148 -22.00 -19.61 1.70
N THR A 149 -21.60 -18.66 0.84
CA THR A 149 -22.15 -18.50 -0.52
C THR A 149 -21.84 -19.70 -1.40
N LEU A 150 -20.67 -20.28 -1.24
CA LEU A 150 -20.27 -21.53 -1.94
C LEU A 150 -20.88 -22.79 -1.31
N GLY A 151 -21.58 -22.67 -0.16
CA GLY A 151 -22.20 -23.80 0.53
C GLY A 151 -21.19 -24.76 1.15
N CYS A 152 -20.03 -24.29 1.54
CA CYS A 152 -18.94 -25.11 2.05
C CYS A 152 -18.36 -24.56 3.38
N GLU A 153 -17.58 -25.41 4.06
CA GLU A 153 -16.86 -25.03 5.26
C GLU A 153 -15.40 -24.69 4.93
N ARG A 154 -14.83 -23.71 5.65
CA ARG A 154 -13.44 -23.25 5.45
C ARG A 154 -12.38 -24.37 5.52
N ASN A 155 -12.60 -25.35 6.38
CA ASN A 155 -11.65 -26.43 6.63
C ASN A 155 -11.73 -27.58 5.60
N ASN A 156 -12.59 -27.46 4.60
CA ASN A 156 -12.73 -28.47 3.55
C ASN A 156 -11.67 -28.21 2.45
N GLU A 157 -10.66 -29.08 2.38
CA GLU A 157 -9.58 -28.98 1.40
C GLU A 157 -10.06 -29.14 -0.06
N PHE A 158 -11.20 -29.81 -0.28
CA PHE A 158 -11.74 -30.06 -1.62
C PHE A 158 -12.40 -28.84 -2.27
N VAL A 159 -12.67 -27.78 -1.51
CA VAL A 159 -13.31 -26.54 -2.02
C VAL A 159 -12.33 -25.39 -2.27
N GLN A 160 -11.04 -25.63 -2.07
CA GLN A 160 -10.06 -24.54 -2.27
C GLN A 160 -9.98 -24.08 -3.73
N ASP A 161 -10.17 -24.98 -4.68
CA ASP A 161 -10.20 -24.62 -6.10
C ASP A 161 -11.41 -23.73 -6.43
N GLU A 162 -12.59 -24.00 -5.86
CA GLU A 162 -13.79 -23.18 -6.05
C GLU A 162 -13.63 -21.80 -5.42
N VAL A 163 -13.03 -21.74 -4.23
CA VAL A 163 -12.70 -20.47 -3.56
C VAL A 163 -11.70 -19.69 -4.39
N LEU A 164 -10.66 -20.34 -4.89
CA LEU A 164 -9.66 -19.70 -5.74
C LEU A 164 -10.29 -19.16 -7.03
N GLU A 165 -11.16 -19.92 -7.68
CA GLU A 165 -11.88 -19.43 -8.88
C GLU A 165 -12.75 -18.20 -8.60
N ALA A 166 -13.45 -18.17 -7.45
CA ALA A 166 -14.25 -17.03 -7.04
C ALA A 166 -13.38 -15.78 -6.83
N ILE A 167 -12.27 -15.94 -6.11
CA ILE A 167 -11.29 -14.86 -5.88
C ILE A 167 -10.64 -14.42 -7.20
N GLN A 168 -10.27 -15.33 -8.10
CA GLN A 168 -9.71 -15.00 -9.42
C GLN A 168 -10.64 -14.14 -10.25
N LYS A 169 -11.95 -14.37 -10.20
CA LYS A 169 -12.95 -13.53 -10.88
C LYS A 169 -12.94 -12.11 -10.35
N ILE A 170 -12.84 -11.94 -9.02
CA ILE A 170 -12.74 -10.63 -8.37
C ILE A 170 -11.44 -9.94 -8.78
N VAL A 171 -10.30 -10.63 -8.64
CA VAL A 171 -8.99 -10.09 -9.01
C VAL A 171 -8.94 -9.69 -10.48
N SER A 172 -9.50 -10.51 -11.39
CA SER A 172 -9.58 -10.19 -12.82
C SER A 172 -10.41 -8.95 -13.10
N LYS A 173 -11.47 -8.71 -12.31
CA LYS A 173 -12.29 -7.50 -12.43
C LYS A 173 -11.53 -6.26 -11.93
N VAL A 174 -10.85 -6.38 -10.80
CA VAL A 174 -10.05 -5.30 -10.21
C VAL A 174 -8.86 -4.95 -11.10
N ASN A 175 -8.14 -5.95 -11.62
CA ASN A 175 -6.99 -5.78 -12.51
C ASN A 175 -7.32 -4.90 -13.75
N LYS A 176 -8.55 -4.92 -14.25
CA LYS A 176 -8.96 -4.08 -15.40
C LYS A 176 -8.86 -2.58 -15.10
N ASN A 177 -8.83 -2.19 -13.84
CA ASN A 177 -8.68 -0.79 -13.42
C ASN A 177 -7.22 -0.33 -13.32
N PHE A 178 -6.27 -1.26 -13.44
CA PHE A 178 -4.83 -1.02 -13.29
C PHE A 178 -4.07 -1.21 -14.59
N GLN A 179 -2.95 -0.51 -14.71
CA GLN A 179 -2.01 -0.70 -15.82
C GLN A 179 -1.44 -2.12 -15.79
N ALA A 180 -1.02 -2.65 -16.93
CA ALA A 180 -0.53 -4.03 -17.05
C ALA A 180 0.60 -4.35 -16.06
N TYR A 181 1.51 -3.40 -15.80
CA TYR A 181 2.62 -3.56 -14.86
C TYR A 181 2.20 -3.52 -13.38
N SER A 182 0.96 -3.08 -13.08
CA SER A 182 0.40 -3.00 -11.71
C SER A 182 -0.66 -4.07 -11.45
N GLN A 183 -0.83 -5.04 -12.36
CA GLN A 183 -1.81 -6.10 -12.19
C GLN A 183 -1.26 -7.24 -11.34
N ILE A 184 -2.13 -7.80 -10.50
CA ILE A 184 -1.81 -9.00 -9.73
C ILE A 184 -1.63 -10.15 -10.70
N SER A 185 -0.44 -10.78 -10.69
CA SER A 185 -0.08 -11.94 -11.51
C SER A 185 -0.23 -13.26 -10.75
N LYS A 186 -0.12 -13.22 -9.41
CA LYS A 186 -0.23 -14.41 -8.56
C LYS A 186 -1.17 -14.18 -7.39
N ILE A 187 -1.99 -15.18 -7.10
CA ILE A 187 -2.90 -15.21 -5.95
C ILE A 187 -2.50 -16.36 -5.04
N THR A 188 -2.34 -16.07 -3.75
CA THR A 188 -2.08 -17.06 -2.73
C THR A 188 -3.15 -16.97 -1.65
N LEU A 189 -3.92 -18.04 -1.48
CA LEU A 189 -4.93 -18.13 -0.42
C LEU A 189 -4.27 -18.44 0.93
N LEU A 190 -4.70 -17.73 1.95
CA LEU A 190 -4.21 -17.89 3.33
C LEU A 190 -5.14 -18.81 4.13
N LYS A 191 -4.55 -19.72 4.88
CA LYS A 191 -5.26 -20.62 5.86
C LYS A 191 -5.67 -19.88 7.12
N GLU A 192 -4.84 -18.94 7.54
CA GLU A 192 -5.01 -18.16 8.78
C GLU A 192 -5.04 -16.66 8.45
N PRO A 193 -5.75 -15.86 9.26
CA PRO A 193 -5.77 -14.43 9.06
C PRO A 193 -4.36 -13.83 9.24
N LEU A 194 -4.13 -12.72 8.56
CA LEU A 194 -2.91 -11.95 8.67
C LEU A 194 -2.77 -11.36 10.08
N GLU A 195 -1.56 -11.38 10.62
CA GLU A 195 -1.30 -10.69 11.88
C GLU A 195 -1.53 -9.19 11.75
N MET A 196 -2.28 -8.66 12.70
CA MET A 196 -2.60 -7.23 12.76
C MET A 196 -1.79 -6.53 13.85
N THR A 197 -1.48 -5.28 13.62
CA THR A 197 -0.97 -4.38 14.67
C THR A 197 -2.12 -3.97 15.59
N THR A 198 -1.80 -3.37 16.75
CA THR A 198 -2.81 -2.78 17.65
C THR A 198 -3.67 -1.70 16.98
N SER A 199 -3.16 -1.07 15.92
CA SER A 199 -3.88 -0.09 15.08
C SER A 199 -4.62 -0.74 13.89
N GLN A 200 -4.86 -2.04 13.91
CA GLN A 200 -5.57 -2.81 12.88
C GLN A 200 -4.94 -2.72 11.47
N LYS A 201 -3.61 -2.60 11.40
CA LYS A 201 -2.88 -2.67 10.13
C LYS A 201 -2.18 -4.01 10.01
N VAL A 202 -2.15 -4.57 8.81
CA VAL A 202 -1.44 -5.83 8.53
C VAL A 202 0.05 -5.64 8.79
N LYS A 203 0.63 -6.58 9.55
CA LYS A 203 2.08 -6.68 9.70
C LYS A 203 2.66 -7.34 8.45
N ARG A 204 3.42 -6.62 7.64
CA ARG A 204 3.98 -7.15 6.38
C ARG A 204 5.17 -8.11 6.55
N ASN A 205 5.74 -8.21 7.76
CA ASN A 205 6.86 -9.10 8.09
C ASN A 205 6.36 -10.37 8.78
N PHE A 206 5.52 -11.16 8.10
CA PHE A 206 5.03 -12.44 8.65
C PHE A 206 5.29 -13.59 7.67
N VAL A 207 5.39 -14.81 8.20
CA VAL A 207 5.41 -16.04 7.40
C VAL A 207 3.96 -16.46 7.18
N ALA A 208 3.50 -16.36 5.95
CA ALA A 208 2.13 -16.74 5.60
C ALA A 208 1.98 -18.27 5.63
N LYS A 209 0.94 -18.78 6.29
CA LYS A 209 0.49 -20.17 6.14
C LYS A 209 -0.49 -20.22 4.96
N THR A 210 -0.10 -20.94 3.91
CA THR A 210 -0.85 -21.07 2.66
C THR A 210 -1.48 -22.44 2.53
N TYR A 211 -2.48 -22.59 1.68
CA TYR A 211 -3.09 -23.86 1.29
C TYR A 211 -2.17 -24.63 0.36
#